data_a77d66a0f6a0d8d9a4947a4a34d22d8f
#
_entry.id   a77d66a0f6a0d8d9a4947a4a34d22d8f
#
_cell.length_a   1.000
_cell.length_b   1.000
_cell.length_c   1.000
_cell.angle_alpha   90.00
_cell.angle_beta   90.00
_cell.angle_gamma   90.00
#
_symmetry.space_group_name_H-M   'P 1'
#
loop_
_entity.id
_entity.type
_entity.pdbx_description
1 polymer ?
#
loop_
_entity_poly.entity_id
_entity_poly.type
_entity_poly.pdbx_seq_one_letter_code
_entity_poly.pdbx_strand_id
1 'polypeptide(L)'
;EIILVGEMRDKETVDIGLKAALTGHLVFSTLHTNDAPSSITRLQNMGTPDYLISAACTLVLAQRLARKTCSECREPDPDVTPKVLEDFGFTPEQASRAKILRGKGCPRCKDTGYKGRMGVYEVLNITKPIKEAILAKATTPELREIAIKEGFRTMSDMGRDMILGGDLNFREFDRILSMD
;
A
#
# COMPACT_ATOMS: atom_id res chain seq x y z
N GLU A 1 -19.20 -7.35 -19.39
CA GLU A 1 -19.26 -7.72 -17.96
C GLU A 1 -18.07 -7.20 -17.15
N ILE A 2 -16.93 -6.97 -17.80
CA ILE A 2 -15.75 -6.36 -17.17
C ILE A 2 -15.39 -5.08 -17.89
N ILE A 3 -15.26 -3.98 -17.17
CA ILE A 3 -14.91 -2.67 -17.72
C ILE A 3 -13.58 -2.25 -17.09
N LEU A 4 -12.62 -1.85 -17.92
CA LEU A 4 -11.38 -1.24 -17.48
C LEU A 4 -11.40 0.25 -17.87
N VAL A 5 -11.43 1.11 -16.87
CA VAL A 5 -11.22 2.56 -17.03
C VAL A 5 -9.78 2.85 -16.66
N GLY A 6 -8.99 3.30 -17.63
CA GLY A 6 -7.54 3.43 -17.44
C GLY A 6 -7.17 4.27 -16.21
N GLU A 7 -7.87 5.37 -15.99
CA GLU A 7 -7.69 6.26 -14.83
C GLU A 7 -8.93 7.12 -14.60
N MET A 8 -9.25 7.38 -13.33
CA MET A 8 -10.29 8.31 -12.90
C MET A 8 -9.66 9.62 -12.43
N ARG A 9 -9.69 10.66 -13.28
CA ARG A 9 -9.10 11.98 -12.98
C ARG A 9 -10.12 13.05 -12.64
N ASP A 10 -11.35 12.85 -13.05
CA ASP A 10 -12.44 13.81 -12.94
C ASP A 10 -13.74 13.15 -12.50
N LYS A 11 -14.68 13.97 -12.03
CA LYS A 11 -15.96 13.52 -11.52
C LYS A 11 -16.77 12.73 -12.56
N GLU A 12 -16.75 13.17 -13.83
CA GLU A 12 -17.56 12.55 -14.89
C GLU A 12 -17.14 11.10 -15.10
N THR A 13 -15.83 10.85 -15.23
CA THR A 13 -15.26 9.51 -15.37
C THR A 13 -15.56 8.62 -14.16
N VAL A 14 -15.45 9.17 -12.93
CA VAL A 14 -15.79 8.46 -11.69
C VAL A 14 -17.27 8.08 -11.68
N ASP A 15 -18.16 9.03 -11.96
CA ASP A 15 -19.61 8.80 -11.93
C ASP A 15 -20.03 7.73 -12.94
N ILE A 16 -19.44 7.72 -14.13
CA ILE A 16 -19.70 6.70 -15.17
C ILE A 16 -19.26 5.33 -14.66
N GLY A 17 -18.03 5.22 -14.13
CA GLY A 17 -17.48 3.96 -13.63
C GLY A 17 -18.29 3.38 -12.46
N LEU A 18 -18.64 4.20 -11.47
CA LEU A 18 -19.43 3.76 -10.32
C LEU A 18 -20.87 3.38 -10.72
N LYS A 19 -21.50 4.12 -11.62
CA LYS A 19 -22.83 3.77 -12.14
C LYS A 19 -22.80 2.44 -12.90
N ALA A 20 -21.78 2.21 -13.72
CA ALA A 20 -21.60 0.93 -14.39
C ALA A 20 -21.44 -0.23 -13.39
N ALA A 21 -20.68 -0.01 -12.30
CA ALA A 21 -20.55 -0.99 -11.23
C ALA A 21 -21.89 -1.32 -10.55
N LEU A 22 -22.74 -0.32 -10.33
CA LEU A 22 -24.09 -0.51 -9.75
C LEU A 22 -25.05 -1.26 -10.67
N THR A 23 -24.82 -1.24 -11.99
CA THR A 23 -25.60 -2.01 -12.97
C THR A 23 -25.09 -3.43 -13.17
N GLY A 24 -24.14 -3.89 -12.33
CA GLY A 24 -23.67 -5.28 -12.30
C GLY A 24 -22.35 -5.55 -13.04
N HIS A 25 -21.70 -4.52 -13.59
CA HIS A 25 -20.39 -4.70 -14.21
C HIS A 25 -19.27 -4.72 -13.16
N LEU A 26 -18.27 -5.55 -13.38
CA LEU A 26 -17.02 -5.47 -12.64
C LEU A 26 -16.14 -4.37 -13.24
N VAL A 27 -15.93 -3.29 -12.50
CA VAL A 27 -15.18 -2.12 -12.98
C VAL A 27 -13.83 -2.04 -12.30
N PHE A 28 -12.76 -1.98 -13.08
CA PHE A 28 -11.41 -1.68 -12.62
C PHE A 28 -10.98 -0.31 -13.09
N SER A 29 -10.30 0.43 -12.21
CA SER A 29 -9.68 1.72 -12.56
C SER A 29 -8.48 2.00 -11.68
N THR A 30 -7.77 3.10 -12.01
CA THR A 30 -6.66 3.60 -11.20
C THR A 30 -6.94 5.00 -10.69
N LEU A 31 -6.37 5.32 -9.53
CA LEU A 31 -6.34 6.64 -8.92
C LEU A 31 -4.90 6.97 -8.52
N HIS A 32 -4.52 8.23 -8.58
CA HIS A 32 -3.24 8.69 -8.02
C HIS A 32 -3.42 9.08 -6.57
N THR A 33 -3.13 8.14 -5.66
CA THR A 33 -3.20 8.29 -4.22
C THR A 33 -2.02 7.58 -3.55
N ASN A 34 -1.64 8.02 -2.36
CA ASN A 34 -0.48 7.49 -1.64
C ASN A 34 -0.80 6.18 -0.92
N ASP A 35 -2.04 6.02 -0.46
CA ASP A 35 -2.53 4.87 0.28
C ASP A 35 -3.99 4.53 -0.04
N ALA A 36 -4.46 3.38 0.42
CA ALA A 36 -5.80 2.91 0.11
C ALA A 36 -6.92 3.72 0.80
N PRO A 37 -6.84 4.09 2.10
CA PRO A 37 -7.84 4.95 2.71
C PRO A 37 -7.97 6.33 2.06
N SER A 38 -6.86 6.95 1.65
CA SER A 38 -6.87 8.27 0.98
C SER A 38 -7.55 8.24 -0.38
N SER A 39 -7.66 7.07 -1.01
CA SER A 39 -8.41 6.92 -2.26
C SER A 39 -9.90 7.22 -2.08
N ILE A 40 -10.47 6.85 -0.94
CA ILE A 40 -11.88 7.18 -0.61
C ILE A 40 -12.06 8.69 -0.50
N THR A 41 -11.21 9.34 0.29
CA THR A 41 -11.21 10.80 0.44
C THR A 41 -10.98 11.51 -0.90
N ARG A 42 -10.14 10.95 -1.76
CA ARG A 42 -9.91 11.48 -3.12
C ARG A 42 -11.18 11.46 -3.96
N LEU A 43 -11.94 10.35 -3.96
CA LEU A 43 -13.22 10.25 -4.66
C LEU A 43 -14.24 11.28 -4.11
N GLN A 44 -14.32 11.45 -2.80
CA GLN A 44 -15.15 12.45 -2.15
C GLN A 44 -14.76 13.88 -2.59
N ASN A 45 -13.48 14.20 -2.58
CA ASN A 45 -12.95 15.51 -3.00
C ASN A 45 -13.19 15.81 -4.48
N MET A 46 -13.32 14.78 -5.32
CA MET A 46 -13.73 14.94 -6.73
C MET A 46 -15.24 15.23 -6.86
N GLY A 47 -15.98 15.30 -5.75
CA GLY A 47 -17.41 15.62 -5.72
C GLY A 47 -18.31 14.42 -5.99
N THR A 48 -17.79 13.19 -5.80
CA THR A 48 -18.57 11.96 -5.88
C THR A 48 -19.42 11.80 -4.62
N PRO A 49 -20.71 11.54 -4.71
CA PRO A 49 -21.57 11.33 -3.55
C PRO A 49 -21.15 10.12 -2.72
N ASP A 50 -21.11 10.27 -1.38
CA ASP A 50 -20.67 9.23 -0.44
C ASP A 50 -21.48 7.92 -0.58
N TYR A 51 -22.79 8.03 -0.82
CA TYR A 51 -23.64 6.87 -1.02
C TYR A 51 -23.25 6.05 -2.26
N LEU A 52 -22.77 6.73 -3.31
CA LEU A 52 -22.35 6.09 -4.55
C LEU A 52 -21.01 5.35 -4.35
N ILE A 53 -20.06 5.97 -3.66
CA ILE A 53 -18.79 5.34 -3.27
C ILE A 53 -19.06 4.10 -2.41
N SER A 54 -19.86 4.27 -1.35
CA SER A 54 -20.19 3.20 -0.40
C SER A 54 -20.92 2.02 -1.08
N ALA A 55 -21.76 2.26 -2.06
CA ALA A 55 -22.54 1.22 -2.73
C ALA A 55 -21.74 0.47 -3.80
N ALA A 56 -20.92 1.18 -4.59
CA ALA A 56 -20.28 0.64 -5.77
C ALA A 56 -18.82 0.17 -5.53
N CYS A 57 -18.09 0.83 -4.61
CA CYS A 57 -16.72 0.46 -4.31
C CYS A 57 -16.69 -0.81 -3.44
N THR A 58 -15.89 -1.80 -3.84
CA THR A 58 -15.76 -3.08 -3.12
C THR A 58 -14.37 -3.28 -2.54
N LEU A 59 -13.34 -2.75 -3.20
CA LEU A 59 -11.95 -2.91 -2.82
C LEU A 59 -11.12 -1.75 -3.33
N VAL A 60 -10.17 -1.30 -2.53
CA VAL A 60 -9.11 -0.37 -2.94
C VAL A 60 -7.77 -1.01 -2.66
N LEU A 61 -6.90 -1.01 -3.67
CA LEU A 61 -5.53 -1.52 -3.58
C LEU A 61 -4.57 -0.36 -3.83
N ALA A 62 -3.69 -0.09 -2.88
CA ALA A 62 -2.56 0.81 -3.09
C ALA A 62 -1.26 0.01 -3.26
N GLN A 63 -0.36 0.50 -4.11
CA GLN A 63 0.88 -0.16 -4.47
C GLN A 63 2.03 0.83 -4.54
N ARG A 64 3.18 0.41 -4.02
CA ARG A 64 4.47 1.05 -4.28
C ARG A 64 5.47 0.03 -4.81
N LEU A 65 6.35 0.45 -5.72
CA LEU A 65 7.40 -0.39 -6.24
C LEU A 65 8.69 -0.19 -5.44
N ALA A 66 9.14 -1.28 -4.82
CA ALA A 66 10.42 -1.37 -4.14
C ALA A 66 11.46 -2.08 -5.00
N ARG A 67 12.73 -1.72 -4.87
CA ARG A 67 13.84 -2.43 -5.49
C ARG A 67 14.18 -3.66 -4.65
N LYS A 68 14.29 -4.82 -5.28
CA LYS A 68 14.71 -6.06 -4.60
C LYS A 68 16.19 -6.00 -4.27
N THR A 69 16.56 -6.43 -3.06
CA THR A 69 17.96 -6.67 -2.70
C THR A 69 18.56 -7.73 -3.62
N CYS A 70 19.74 -7.48 -4.16
CA CYS A 70 20.39 -8.40 -5.08
C CYS A 70 20.76 -9.71 -4.36
N SER A 71 20.25 -10.84 -4.86
CA SER A 71 20.49 -12.16 -4.27
C SER A 71 21.93 -12.62 -4.31
N GLU A 72 22.72 -12.13 -5.30
CA GLU A 72 24.11 -12.54 -5.51
C GLU A 72 25.10 -11.86 -4.56
N CYS A 73 24.76 -10.66 -4.08
CA CYS A 73 25.70 -9.89 -3.25
C CYS A 73 25.09 -9.41 -1.93
N ARG A 74 23.99 -10.04 -1.50
CA ARG A 74 23.38 -9.72 -0.21
C ARG A 74 24.27 -10.17 0.95
N GLU A 75 24.42 -9.30 1.92
CA GLU A 75 25.16 -9.53 3.16
C GLU A 75 24.39 -8.91 4.33
N PRO A 76 24.68 -9.28 5.59
CA PRO A 76 24.11 -8.59 6.75
C PRO A 76 24.39 -7.10 6.71
N ASP A 77 23.39 -6.28 7.05
CA ASP A 77 23.54 -4.83 7.13
C ASP A 77 23.99 -4.43 8.55
N PRO A 78 25.26 -4.00 8.74
CA PRO A 78 25.78 -3.66 10.07
C PRO A 78 25.25 -2.32 10.60
N ASP A 79 24.67 -1.48 9.73
CA ASP A 79 24.20 -0.15 10.08
C ASP A 79 22.79 -0.18 10.71
N VAL A 80 22.07 -1.30 10.58
CA VAL A 80 20.71 -1.45 11.09
C VAL A 80 20.71 -2.26 12.40
N THR A 81 20.57 -1.54 13.50
CA THR A 81 20.51 -2.15 14.85
C THR A 81 19.09 -2.54 15.22
N PRO A 82 18.88 -3.45 16.22
CA PRO A 82 17.55 -3.78 16.72
C PRO A 82 16.75 -2.54 17.15
N LYS A 83 17.40 -1.56 17.76
CA LYS A 83 16.75 -0.30 18.16
C LYS A 83 16.20 0.47 16.97
N VAL A 84 16.94 0.56 15.87
CA VAL A 84 16.46 1.19 14.63
C VAL A 84 15.21 0.49 14.13
N LEU A 85 15.18 -0.84 14.16
CA LEU A 85 14.01 -1.61 13.75
C LEU A 85 12.79 -1.34 14.65
N GLU A 86 12.99 -1.30 15.96
CA GLU A 86 11.92 -0.99 16.92
C GLU A 86 11.32 0.41 16.68
N ASP A 87 12.15 1.42 16.37
CA ASP A 87 11.71 2.77 16.03
C ASP A 87 10.85 2.78 14.74
N PHE A 88 11.01 1.79 13.86
CA PHE A 88 10.20 1.57 12.66
C PHE A 88 9.02 0.60 12.87
N GLY A 89 8.68 0.30 14.13
CA GLY A 89 7.50 -0.46 14.51
C GLY A 89 7.66 -1.98 14.44
N PHE A 90 8.90 -2.50 14.42
CA PHE A 90 9.15 -3.93 14.67
C PHE A 90 8.99 -4.22 16.15
N THR A 91 8.46 -5.39 16.49
CA THR A 91 8.48 -5.83 17.89
C THR A 91 9.91 -6.14 18.33
N PRO A 92 10.24 -6.05 19.64
CA PRO A 92 11.57 -6.42 20.15
C PRO A 92 11.97 -7.86 19.76
N GLU A 93 11.01 -8.77 19.72
CA GLU A 93 11.24 -10.15 19.27
C GLU A 93 11.60 -10.23 17.79
N GLN A 94 10.88 -9.50 16.93
CA GLN A 94 11.19 -9.41 15.50
C GLN A 94 12.57 -8.76 15.29
N ALA A 95 12.84 -7.66 15.96
CA ALA A 95 14.09 -6.92 15.84
C ALA A 95 15.31 -7.77 16.25
N SER A 96 15.20 -8.56 17.32
CA SER A 96 16.30 -9.42 17.81
C SER A 96 16.59 -10.61 16.89
N ARG A 97 15.59 -11.11 16.14
CA ARG A 97 15.71 -12.27 15.24
C ARG A 97 15.93 -11.90 13.78
N ALA A 98 15.73 -10.64 13.43
CA ALA A 98 15.77 -10.18 12.07
C ALA A 98 17.16 -10.33 11.44
N LYS A 99 17.23 -10.98 10.28
CA LYS A 99 18.44 -11.03 9.44
C LYS A 99 18.33 -9.93 8.38
N ILE A 100 18.67 -8.72 8.81
CA ILE A 100 18.59 -7.58 7.91
C ILE A 100 19.73 -7.64 6.90
N LEU A 101 19.37 -7.61 5.62
CA LEU A 101 20.31 -7.77 4.52
C LEU A 101 20.40 -6.47 3.70
N ARG A 102 21.60 -6.20 3.20
CA ARG A 102 21.86 -5.17 2.17
C ARG A 102 22.58 -5.78 0.98
N GLY A 103 22.49 -5.16 -0.16
CA GLY A 103 23.28 -5.51 -1.33
C GLY A 103 24.61 -4.76 -1.31
N LYS A 104 25.73 -5.50 -1.28
CA LYS A 104 27.09 -4.94 -1.32
C LYS A 104 27.42 -4.26 -2.66
N GLY A 105 26.83 -4.74 -3.73
CA GLY A 105 27.19 -4.42 -5.11
C GLY A 105 27.96 -5.57 -5.76
N CYS A 106 27.64 -5.84 -7.02
CA CYS A 106 28.33 -6.84 -7.84
C CYS A 106 28.06 -6.57 -9.33
N PRO A 107 28.79 -7.22 -10.26
CA PRO A 107 28.57 -7.05 -11.70
C PRO A 107 27.12 -7.33 -12.14
N ARG A 108 26.44 -8.30 -11.49
CA ARG A 108 25.04 -8.67 -11.81
C ARG A 108 24.05 -7.54 -11.53
N CYS A 109 24.26 -6.76 -10.51
CA CYS A 109 23.43 -5.61 -10.18
C CYS A 109 24.06 -4.28 -10.61
N LYS A 110 25.17 -4.31 -11.34
CA LYS A 110 25.93 -3.13 -11.76
C LYS A 110 26.30 -2.26 -10.56
N ASP A 111 26.81 -2.90 -9.51
CA ASP A 111 27.26 -2.32 -8.24
C ASP A 111 26.21 -1.52 -7.45
N THR A 112 24.93 -1.61 -7.84
CA THR A 112 23.84 -0.90 -7.15
C THR A 112 23.37 -1.58 -5.87
N GLY A 113 23.63 -2.87 -5.67
CA GLY A 113 23.08 -3.68 -4.58
C GLY A 113 21.61 -4.11 -4.81
N TYR A 114 20.96 -3.70 -5.92
CA TYR A 114 19.57 -3.99 -6.22
C TYR A 114 19.41 -4.68 -7.57
N LYS A 115 18.49 -5.64 -7.65
CA LYS A 115 18.16 -6.35 -8.90
C LYS A 115 16.68 -6.68 -8.98
N GLY A 116 15.98 -6.05 -9.94
CA GLY A 116 14.54 -6.20 -10.11
C GLY A 116 13.73 -5.32 -9.15
N ARG A 117 12.42 -5.42 -9.26
CA ARG A 117 11.43 -4.69 -8.45
C ARG A 117 10.38 -5.65 -7.91
N MET A 118 9.71 -5.25 -6.85
CA MET A 118 8.59 -5.95 -6.24
C MET A 118 7.56 -4.95 -5.80
N GLY A 119 6.29 -5.34 -5.77
CA GLY A 119 5.22 -4.52 -5.25
C GLY A 119 5.12 -4.66 -3.74
N VAL A 120 4.97 -3.54 -3.05
CA VAL A 120 4.50 -3.46 -1.67
C VAL A 120 3.07 -2.98 -1.74
N TYR A 121 2.14 -3.71 -1.14
CA TYR A 121 0.71 -3.50 -1.31
C TYR A 121 0.02 -3.26 0.03
N GLU A 122 -1.07 -2.52 -0.02
CA GLU A 122 -2.11 -2.58 1.00
C GLU A 122 -3.47 -2.72 0.32
N VAL A 123 -4.34 -3.53 0.91
CA VAL A 123 -5.63 -3.88 0.33
C VAL A 123 -6.73 -3.55 1.32
N LEU A 124 -7.52 -2.53 1.02
CA LEU A 124 -8.66 -2.10 1.81
C LEU A 124 -9.95 -2.71 1.24
N ASN A 125 -10.53 -3.67 1.95
CA ASN A 125 -11.87 -4.15 1.65
C ASN A 125 -12.90 -3.14 2.14
N ILE A 126 -13.89 -2.82 1.31
CA ILE A 126 -14.97 -1.90 1.69
C ILE A 126 -16.06 -2.68 2.42
N THR A 127 -15.75 -3.01 3.68
CA THR A 127 -16.63 -3.73 4.62
C THR A 127 -17.80 -2.85 5.08
N LYS A 128 -18.77 -3.47 5.79
CA LYS A 128 -19.90 -2.70 6.32
C LYS A 128 -19.47 -1.55 7.24
N PRO A 129 -18.55 -1.70 8.21
CA PRO A 129 -18.04 -0.59 9.00
C PRO A 129 -17.39 0.53 8.17
N ILE A 130 -16.62 0.16 7.13
CA ILE A 130 -16.01 1.15 6.22
C ILE A 130 -17.09 1.89 5.42
N LYS A 131 -18.13 1.19 4.94
CA LYS A 131 -19.26 1.83 4.24
C LYS A 131 -19.98 2.85 5.13
N GLU A 132 -20.24 2.49 6.38
CA GLU A 132 -20.86 3.37 7.37
C GLU A 132 -19.99 4.60 7.64
N ALA A 133 -18.67 4.41 7.77
CA ALA A 133 -17.71 5.50 7.95
C ALA A 133 -17.67 6.45 6.73
N ILE A 134 -17.71 5.91 5.50
CA ILE A 134 -17.78 6.73 4.27
C ILE A 134 -19.04 7.60 4.30
N LEU A 135 -20.21 7.02 4.62
CA LEU A 135 -21.47 7.75 4.71
C LEU A 135 -21.47 8.81 5.82
N ALA A 136 -20.75 8.55 6.91
CA ALA A 136 -20.53 9.51 8.01
C ALA A 136 -19.48 10.58 7.70
N LYS A 137 -18.87 10.56 6.50
CA LYS A 137 -17.77 11.45 6.06
C LYS A 137 -16.56 11.38 6.97
N ALA A 138 -16.21 10.19 7.41
CA ALA A 138 -15.01 9.96 8.21
C ALA A 138 -13.75 10.42 7.47
N THR A 139 -12.83 10.98 8.22
CA THR A 139 -11.52 11.41 7.72
C THR A 139 -10.64 10.21 7.34
N THR A 140 -9.60 10.43 6.54
CA THR A 140 -8.64 9.37 6.18
C THR A 140 -8.05 8.65 7.40
N PRO A 141 -7.62 9.34 8.50
CA PRO A 141 -7.17 8.66 9.71
C PRO A 141 -8.23 7.77 10.36
N GLU A 142 -9.47 8.26 10.46
CA GLU A 142 -10.58 7.48 11.03
C GLU A 142 -10.90 6.24 10.20
N LEU A 143 -10.92 6.38 8.86
CA LEU A 143 -11.09 5.24 7.96
C LEU A 143 -9.97 4.20 8.14
N ARG A 144 -8.72 4.66 8.30
CA ARG A 144 -7.57 3.80 8.55
C ARG A 144 -7.70 3.05 9.88
N GLU A 145 -8.10 3.73 10.96
CA GLU A 145 -8.28 3.10 12.27
C GLU A 145 -9.38 2.02 12.24
N ILE A 146 -10.51 2.30 11.58
CA ILE A 146 -11.58 1.33 11.40
C ILE A 146 -11.09 0.14 10.59
N ALA A 147 -10.37 0.39 9.49
CA ALA A 147 -9.83 -0.67 8.65
C ALA A 147 -8.85 -1.58 9.41
N ILE A 148 -7.96 -1.01 10.22
CA ILE A 148 -7.00 -1.77 11.04
C ILE A 148 -7.75 -2.68 12.03
N LYS A 149 -8.83 -2.22 12.66
CA LYS A 149 -9.67 -3.05 13.53
C LYS A 149 -10.32 -4.22 12.78
N GLU A 150 -10.57 -4.06 11.48
CA GLU A 150 -11.10 -5.09 10.57
C GLU A 150 -10.00 -5.99 9.96
N GLY A 151 -8.74 -5.83 10.40
CA GLY A 151 -7.62 -6.65 9.91
C GLY A 151 -6.90 -6.10 8.68
N PHE A 152 -7.15 -4.84 8.30
CA PHE A 152 -6.38 -4.18 7.26
C PHE A 152 -4.90 -4.11 7.63
N ARG A 153 -4.05 -4.52 6.70
CA ARG A 153 -2.61 -4.44 6.84
C ARG A 153 -2.07 -3.30 5.97
N THR A 154 -1.36 -2.40 6.61
CA THR A 154 -0.76 -1.24 5.94
C THR A 154 0.42 -1.65 5.06
N MET A 155 0.81 -0.77 4.15
CA MET A 155 2.03 -0.93 3.35
C MET A 155 3.28 -1.10 4.23
N SER A 156 3.31 -0.42 5.38
CA SER A 156 4.35 -0.53 6.40
C SER A 156 4.40 -1.94 7.02
N ASP A 157 3.24 -2.54 7.32
CA ASP A 157 3.17 -3.92 7.84
C ASP A 157 3.72 -4.93 6.82
N MET A 158 3.31 -4.79 5.56
CA MET A 158 3.81 -5.65 4.49
C MET A 158 5.31 -5.46 4.26
N GLY A 159 5.78 -4.22 4.26
CA GLY A 159 7.20 -3.93 4.11
C GLY A 159 8.05 -4.52 5.22
N ARG A 160 7.57 -4.51 6.48
CA ARG A 160 8.24 -5.19 7.60
C ARG A 160 8.37 -6.70 7.37
N ASP A 161 7.31 -7.37 6.93
CA ASP A 161 7.37 -8.80 6.62
C ASP A 161 8.39 -9.10 5.52
N MET A 162 8.44 -8.24 4.49
CA MET A 162 9.39 -8.41 3.38
C MET A 162 10.84 -8.20 3.81
N ILE A 163 11.11 -7.33 4.79
CA ILE A 163 12.41 -7.18 5.43
C ILE A 163 12.77 -8.45 6.20
N LEU A 164 11.86 -8.94 7.04
CA LEU A 164 12.07 -10.19 7.80
C LEU A 164 12.32 -11.39 6.88
N GLY A 165 11.70 -11.41 5.71
CA GLY A 165 11.93 -12.41 4.66
C GLY A 165 13.25 -12.24 3.90
N GLY A 166 13.95 -11.11 4.05
CA GLY A 166 15.21 -10.80 3.35
C GLY A 166 15.05 -10.38 1.89
N ASP A 167 13.84 -10.11 1.43
CA ASP A 167 13.55 -9.65 0.06
C ASP A 167 13.74 -8.15 -0.11
N LEU A 168 13.46 -7.38 0.93
CA LEU A 168 13.57 -5.94 0.98
C LEU A 168 14.64 -5.53 1.99
N ASN A 169 15.50 -4.57 1.65
CA ASN A 169 16.40 -3.99 2.62
C ASN A 169 15.79 -2.79 3.34
N PHE A 170 16.36 -2.45 4.50
CA PHE A 170 15.85 -1.40 5.36
C PHE A 170 15.86 -0.01 4.68
N ARG A 171 16.91 0.34 3.95
CA ARG A 171 17.03 1.64 3.26
C ARG A 171 15.96 1.82 2.18
N GLU A 172 15.63 0.74 1.47
CA GLU A 172 14.57 0.79 0.47
C GLU A 172 13.19 0.87 1.10
N PHE A 173 13.00 0.20 2.24
CA PHE A 173 11.78 0.30 3.04
C PHE A 173 11.56 1.72 3.55
N ASP A 174 12.56 2.33 4.16
CA ASP A 174 12.52 3.73 4.60
C ASP A 174 12.20 4.67 3.43
N ARG A 175 12.85 4.47 2.28
CA ARG A 175 12.58 5.26 1.08
C ARG A 175 11.13 5.21 0.64
N ILE A 176 10.52 4.02 0.59
CA ILE A 176 9.12 3.90 0.13
C ILE A 176 8.11 4.44 1.14
N LEU A 177 8.43 4.45 2.44
CA LEU A 177 7.58 5.06 3.46
C LEU A 177 7.69 6.58 3.48
N SER A 178 8.89 7.13 3.17
CA SER A 178 9.15 8.58 3.15
C SER A 178 8.69 9.28 1.87
N MET A 179 8.02 8.58 0.95
CA MET A 179 7.49 9.15 -0.30
C MET A 179 6.08 9.78 -0.14
N ASP A 180 5.67 10.07 1.09
CA ASP A 180 4.39 10.73 1.41
C ASP A 180 4.50 12.25 1.34
#